data_32b2d75a08ebac9a81ef12c87613921c
#
_entry.id   32b2d75a08ebac9a81ef12c87613921c
#
_cell.length_a   1.000
_cell.length_b   1.000
_cell.length_c   1.000
_cell.angle_alpha   90.00
_cell.angle_beta   90.00
_cell.angle_gamma   90.00
#
_symmetry.space_group_name_H-M   'P 1'
#
loop_
_entity.id
_entity.type
_entity.pdbx_description
1 polymer ?
#
loop_
_entity_poly.entity_id
_entity_poly.type
_entity_poly.pdbx_seq_one_letter_code
_entity_poly.pdbx_strand_id
1 'polypeptide(L)'
;MNDATMHIENQPFDVVVMGEILVEVATDVAFGHGVPAQLGISGDALNVAAAAAAAGARVGLLSVLTDDDLGKAIAARIVELGISPDLLKFRQGQQGVYLVHSDPDGQREFSYARSGSVGSSLGPDDVDPAVFSAAGAVVAGGIACAISDSSRAAVLKASALAKRFVFDPNFRPRLTSAEDAAGVLLQLAPRTFLVTPSFPGETSALLDCSTAREAAAKLRNLGAANVAVTCGAEGIHLEGEGQDSAWIDSIPAPAVVDQTGAGDSFVGTLTARMVLGDALPVAARHGAAAASLVVGGKGGTGFIPTFEQTRAHAAGSSEGALSSHA
;
A
#
# COMPACT_ATOMS: atom_id res chain seq x y z
N MET A 1 -27.31 23.80 24.96
CA MET A 1 -26.21 22.87 25.16
C MET A 1 -26.29 21.86 24.05
N ASN A 2 -25.30 21.89 23.16
CA ASN A 2 -25.37 21.31 21.82
C ASN A 2 -25.22 19.80 21.82
N ASP A 3 -26.22 19.17 21.24
CA ASP A 3 -26.32 17.74 20.93
C ASP A 3 -25.65 17.43 19.55
N ALA A 4 -24.44 17.93 19.35
CA ALA A 4 -23.73 17.81 18.04
C ALA A 4 -22.58 16.79 18.01
N THR A 5 -22.43 15.97 19.09
CA THR A 5 -21.22 15.14 19.24
C THR A 5 -21.48 13.63 19.12
N MET A 6 -22.65 13.17 18.70
CA MET A 6 -23.02 11.74 18.80
C MET A 6 -23.28 11.02 17.46
N HIS A 7 -22.83 11.50 16.30
CA HIS A 7 -23.11 10.83 15.02
C HIS A 7 -21.90 10.47 14.15
N ILE A 8 -20.66 10.57 14.64
CA ILE A 8 -19.47 10.23 13.85
C ILE A 8 -19.05 8.75 14.01
N GLU A 9 -19.47 8.08 15.10
CA GLU A 9 -18.95 6.74 15.48
C GLU A 9 -19.49 5.55 14.70
N ASN A 10 -20.45 5.71 13.78
CA ASN A 10 -21.11 4.54 13.15
C ASN A 10 -21.14 4.54 11.61
N GLN A 11 -20.32 5.36 10.95
CA GLN A 11 -20.22 5.29 9.49
C GLN A 11 -19.16 4.25 9.07
N PRO A 12 -19.42 3.43 8.04
CA PRO A 12 -18.44 2.44 7.55
C PRO A 12 -17.17 3.14 7.03
N PHE A 13 -16.02 2.48 7.12
CA PHE A 13 -14.78 2.96 6.52
C PHE A 13 -14.91 3.03 5.01
N ASP A 14 -14.34 4.06 4.40
CA ASP A 14 -14.17 4.10 2.95
C ASP A 14 -13.15 3.04 2.51
N VAL A 15 -12.04 2.95 3.25
CA VAL A 15 -10.98 1.97 2.99
C VAL A 15 -10.57 1.29 4.30
N VAL A 16 -10.53 -0.04 4.29
CA VAL A 16 -9.86 -0.84 5.33
C VAL A 16 -8.58 -1.41 4.74
N VAL A 17 -7.46 -1.14 5.38
CA VAL A 17 -6.16 -1.73 5.01
C VAL A 17 -5.79 -2.77 6.05
N MET A 18 -5.15 -3.88 5.64
CA MET A 18 -4.68 -4.90 6.57
C MET A 18 -3.26 -5.35 6.26
N GLY A 19 -2.46 -5.53 7.31
CA GLY A 19 -1.08 -6.01 7.17
C GLY A 19 -0.21 -5.69 8.38
N GLU A 20 1.10 -5.90 8.24
CA GLU A 20 2.08 -5.69 9.30
C GLU A 20 2.61 -4.26 9.29
N ILE A 21 2.83 -3.73 10.50
CA ILE A 21 3.55 -2.48 10.74
C ILE A 21 4.92 -2.83 11.32
N LEU A 22 5.95 -2.15 10.83
CA LEU A 22 7.33 -2.35 11.25
C LEU A 22 7.92 -1.06 11.83
N VAL A 23 8.81 -1.23 12.79
CA VAL A 23 9.73 -0.17 13.19
C VAL A 23 10.86 -0.10 12.17
N GLU A 24 11.11 1.09 11.65
CA GLU A 24 12.25 1.39 10.80
C GLU A 24 13.39 1.95 11.65
N VAL A 25 14.60 1.43 11.48
CA VAL A 25 15.83 2.01 12.04
C VAL A 25 16.72 2.39 10.86
N ALA A 26 16.74 3.68 10.53
CA ALA A 26 17.44 4.21 9.37
C ALA A 26 18.75 4.91 9.75
N THR A 27 19.81 4.65 9.01
CA THR A 27 21.12 5.33 9.16
C THR A 27 21.64 5.78 7.79
N ASP A 28 22.29 6.94 7.77
CA ASP A 28 22.92 7.50 6.56
C ASP A 28 24.42 7.09 6.45
N VAL A 29 24.89 6.24 7.35
CA VAL A 29 26.27 5.71 7.37
C VAL A 29 26.25 4.18 7.48
N ALA A 30 27.34 3.53 7.10
CA ALA A 30 27.45 2.07 7.19
C ALA A 30 27.14 1.55 8.60
N PHE A 31 26.50 0.39 8.71
CA PHE A 31 26.21 -0.24 9.99
C PHE A 31 27.48 -0.41 10.81
N GLY A 32 27.41 0.00 12.09
CA GLY A 32 28.55 -0.07 12.99
C GLY A 32 28.18 0.24 14.45
N HIS A 33 29.13 0.04 15.34
CA HIS A 33 28.91 0.34 16.75
C HIS A 33 28.82 1.86 16.98
N GLY A 34 27.76 2.31 17.65
CA GLY A 34 27.56 3.71 18.03
C GLY A 34 27.17 4.65 16.88
N VAL A 35 26.83 4.15 15.69
CA VAL A 35 26.33 5.00 14.61
C VAL A 35 24.99 5.61 14.97
N PRO A 36 24.74 6.89 14.62
CA PRO A 36 23.43 7.49 14.79
C PRO A 36 22.40 6.83 13.88
N ALA A 37 21.19 6.61 14.39
CA ALA A 37 20.09 6.11 13.60
C ALA A 37 18.79 6.86 13.96
N GLN A 38 17.89 6.97 13.00
CA GLN A 38 16.55 7.51 13.18
C GLN A 38 15.56 6.36 13.34
N LEU A 39 14.66 6.48 14.32
CA LEU A 39 13.54 5.57 14.48
C LEU A 39 12.35 6.09 13.69
N GLY A 40 11.84 5.28 12.79
CA GLY A 40 10.64 5.52 12.01
C GLY A 40 9.60 4.42 12.22
N ILE A 41 8.38 4.66 11.75
CA ILE A 41 7.31 3.67 11.72
C ILE A 41 6.86 3.56 10.28
N SER A 42 6.88 2.35 9.73
CA SER A 42 6.64 2.07 8.32
C SER A 42 5.98 0.68 8.15
N GLY A 43 5.90 0.22 6.94
CA GLY A 43 5.29 -1.05 6.52
C GLY A 43 4.33 -0.78 5.37
N ASP A 44 4.24 -1.71 4.42
CA ASP A 44 3.39 -1.57 3.23
C ASP A 44 1.94 -1.18 3.58
N ALA A 45 1.35 -1.88 4.55
CA ALA A 45 -0.02 -1.59 5.00
C ALA A 45 -0.16 -0.18 5.60
N LEU A 46 0.80 0.28 6.40
CA LEU A 46 0.76 1.63 6.96
C LEU A 46 0.93 2.70 5.89
N ASN A 47 1.85 2.47 4.93
CA ASN A 47 2.10 3.40 3.82
C ASN A 47 0.84 3.55 2.93
N VAL A 48 0.20 2.42 2.58
CA VAL A 48 -1.08 2.40 1.84
C VAL A 48 -2.17 3.14 2.60
N ALA A 49 -2.32 2.87 3.91
CA ALA A 49 -3.34 3.49 4.75
C ALA A 49 -3.12 5.01 4.87
N ALA A 50 -1.88 5.45 5.06
CA ALA A 50 -1.53 6.87 5.15
C ALA A 50 -1.81 7.62 3.84
N ALA A 51 -1.45 7.04 2.69
CA ALA A 51 -1.75 7.61 1.38
C ALA A 51 -3.26 7.68 1.12
N ALA A 52 -4.01 6.64 1.50
CA ALA A 52 -5.48 6.63 1.36
C ALA A 52 -6.14 7.70 2.25
N ALA A 53 -5.68 7.88 3.49
CA ALA A 53 -6.17 8.92 4.39
C ALA A 53 -5.85 10.31 3.86
N ALA A 54 -4.62 10.56 3.40
CA ALA A 54 -4.22 11.80 2.76
C ALA A 54 -5.01 12.12 1.49
N ALA A 55 -5.47 11.09 0.76
CA ALA A 55 -6.33 11.23 -0.42
C ALA A 55 -7.81 11.53 -0.08
N GLY A 56 -8.15 11.67 1.23
CA GLY A 56 -9.44 12.09 1.73
C GLY A 56 -10.39 10.96 2.15
N ALA A 57 -9.95 9.71 2.15
CA ALA A 57 -10.75 8.57 2.60
C ALA A 57 -10.74 8.45 4.14
N ARG A 58 -11.84 7.96 4.71
CA ARG A 58 -11.90 7.48 6.09
C ARG A 58 -11.32 6.08 6.15
N VAL A 59 -10.13 5.93 6.76
CA VAL A 59 -9.33 4.71 6.73
C VAL A 59 -9.28 4.03 8.08
N GLY A 60 -9.54 2.72 8.11
CA GLY A 60 -9.23 1.83 9.22
C GLY A 60 -8.04 0.94 8.88
N LEU A 61 -7.16 0.67 9.85
CA LEU A 61 -6.00 -0.19 9.66
C LEU A 61 -6.06 -1.39 10.61
N LEU A 62 -6.29 -2.58 10.05
CA LEU A 62 -6.20 -3.83 10.80
C LEU A 62 -4.75 -4.30 10.85
N SER A 63 -4.14 -4.16 12.01
CA SER A 63 -2.79 -4.65 12.30
C SER A 63 -2.68 -5.10 13.76
N VAL A 64 -1.66 -5.89 14.06
CA VAL A 64 -1.36 -6.33 15.42
C VAL A 64 -0.09 -5.64 15.89
N LEU A 65 -0.19 -4.96 17.03
CA LEU A 65 0.90 -4.23 17.70
C LEU A 65 1.25 -4.90 19.01
N THR A 66 2.43 -4.60 19.54
CA THR A 66 2.81 -5.00 20.90
C THR A 66 1.99 -4.27 21.94
N ASP A 67 1.65 -4.96 23.03
CA ASP A 67 0.95 -4.37 24.19
C ASP A 67 1.98 -3.80 25.18
N ASP A 68 2.69 -2.75 24.73
CA ASP A 68 3.73 -2.03 25.45
C ASP A 68 3.81 -0.56 25.00
N ASP A 69 4.81 0.16 25.49
CA ASP A 69 5.00 1.57 25.15
C ASP A 69 5.37 1.79 23.67
N LEU A 70 6.04 0.82 23.04
CA LEU A 70 6.35 0.87 21.62
C LEU A 70 5.07 0.74 20.77
N GLY A 71 4.20 -0.23 21.09
CA GLY A 71 2.91 -0.38 20.41
C GLY A 71 2.01 0.85 20.57
N LYS A 72 2.02 1.48 21.75
CA LYS A 72 1.30 2.75 21.97
C LYS A 72 1.86 3.90 21.14
N ALA A 73 3.19 3.99 21.01
CA ALA A 73 3.84 5.01 20.16
C ALA A 73 3.48 4.80 18.67
N ILE A 74 3.44 3.55 18.22
CA ILE A 74 3.00 3.20 16.86
C ILE A 74 1.53 3.60 16.65
N ALA A 75 0.64 3.28 17.61
CA ALA A 75 -0.77 3.65 17.53
C ALA A 75 -0.96 5.18 17.49
N ALA A 76 -0.18 5.93 18.26
CA ALA A 76 -0.21 7.40 18.21
C ALA A 76 0.20 7.91 16.82
N ARG A 77 1.24 7.34 16.20
CA ARG A 77 1.65 7.70 14.83
C ARG A 77 0.56 7.41 13.80
N ILE A 78 -0.17 6.31 13.95
CA ILE A 78 -1.30 5.97 13.07
C ILE A 78 -2.38 7.06 13.13
N VAL A 79 -2.72 7.53 14.33
CA VAL A 79 -3.68 8.63 14.53
C VAL A 79 -3.16 9.94 13.92
N GLU A 80 -1.88 10.28 14.09
CA GLU A 80 -1.26 11.46 13.46
C GLU A 80 -1.35 11.44 11.93
N LEU A 81 -1.31 10.25 11.33
CA LEU A 81 -1.47 10.05 9.88
C LEU A 81 -2.93 10.12 9.42
N GLY A 82 -3.89 10.41 10.31
CA GLY A 82 -5.31 10.50 10.00
C GLY A 82 -6.02 9.15 9.84
N ILE A 83 -5.42 8.08 10.34
CA ILE A 83 -5.95 6.71 10.25
C ILE A 83 -6.66 6.37 11.58
N SER A 84 -7.86 5.74 11.50
CA SER A 84 -8.56 5.28 12.71
C SER A 84 -7.82 4.13 13.38
N PRO A 85 -7.62 4.18 14.71
CA PRO A 85 -7.01 3.09 15.48
C PRO A 85 -8.00 1.97 15.85
N ASP A 86 -9.28 2.06 15.49
CA ASP A 86 -10.36 1.19 15.98
C ASP A 86 -10.17 -0.29 15.62
N LEU A 87 -9.40 -0.59 14.57
CA LEU A 87 -9.13 -1.95 14.13
C LEU A 87 -7.79 -2.50 14.65
N LEU A 88 -7.00 -1.71 15.36
CA LEU A 88 -5.73 -2.17 15.93
C LEU A 88 -5.96 -3.24 16.98
N LYS A 89 -5.12 -4.27 16.95
CA LYS A 89 -5.07 -5.33 17.95
C LYS A 89 -3.76 -5.22 18.72
N PHE A 90 -3.80 -5.51 20.02
CA PHE A 90 -2.62 -5.50 20.87
C PHE A 90 -2.36 -6.89 21.43
N ARG A 91 -1.10 -7.34 21.35
CA ARG A 91 -0.68 -8.67 21.84
C ARG A 91 0.69 -8.61 22.50
N GLN A 92 0.92 -9.53 23.44
CA GLN A 92 2.24 -9.74 24.00
C GLN A 92 3.17 -10.37 22.95
N GLY A 93 4.41 -9.87 22.85
CA GLY A 93 5.39 -10.36 21.89
C GLY A 93 6.40 -9.31 21.48
N GLN A 94 6.91 -9.40 20.26
CA GLN A 94 7.91 -8.47 19.71
C GLN A 94 7.36 -7.78 18.47
N GLN A 95 7.59 -6.47 18.39
CA GLN A 95 7.31 -5.71 17.16
C GLN A 95 8.35 -6.08 16.09
N GLY A 96 7.88 -6.24 14.84
CA GLY A 96 8.79 -6.42 13.72
C GLY A 96 9.61 -5.15 13.48
N VAL A 97 10.88 -5.34 13.15
CA VAL A 97 11.85 -4.25 12.92
C VAL A 97 12.57 -4.50 11.60
N TYR A 98 12.89 -3.45 10.88
CA TYR A 98 13.94 -3.50 9.88
C TYR A 98 14.94 -2.37 10.06
N LEU A 99 16.18 -2.65 9.70
CA LEU A 99 17.24 -1.68 9.63
C LEU A 99 17.48 -1.35 8.16
N VAL A 100 17.67 -0.09 7.85
CA VAL A 100 18.03 0.37 6.52
C VAL A 100 19.26 1.26 6.60
N HIS A 101 20.22 0.95 5.77
CA HIS A 101 21.37 1.79 5.49
C HIS A 101 21.26 2.32 4.06
N SER A 102 21.39 3.62 3.91
CA SER A 102 21.52 4.27 2.60
C SER A 102 22.94 4.79 2.48
N ASP A 103 23.72 4.24 1.52
CA ASP A 103 25.05 4.77 1.26
C ASP A 103 24.99 6.10 0.48
N PRO A 104 26.11 6.85 0.38
CA PRO A 104 26.17 8.10 -0.38
C PRO A 104 25.83 7.94 -1.87
N ASP A 105 25.99 6.73 -2.43
CA ASP A 105 25.69 6.40 -3.83
C ASP A 105 24.22 5.97 -4.02
N GLY A 106 23.39 6.02 -2.95
CA GLY A 106 21.97 5.71 -2.97
C GLY A 106 21.63 4.22 -2.97
N GLN A 107 22.61 3.34 -2.79
CA GLN A 107 22.35 1.92 -2.58
C GLN A 107 21.80 1.69 -1.18
N ARG A 108 20.85 0.74 -1.08
CA ARG A 108 20.20 0.42 0.18
C ARG A 108 20.44 -1.02 0.56
N GLU A 109 20.82 -1.18 1.80
CA GLU A 109 20.88 -2.48 2.45
C GLU A 109 19.79 -2.58 3.52
N PHE A 110 18.99 -3.64 3.43
CA PHE A 110 17.91 -3.92 4.39
C PHE A 110 18.24 -5.17 5.21
N SER A 111 18.12 -5.05 6.52
CA SER A 111 18.18 -6.18 7.44
C SER A 111 16.88 -6.24 8.23
N TYR A 112 16.27 -7.44 8.30
CA TYR A 112 14.96 -7.62 8.91
C TYR A 112 15.04 -8.49 10.17
N ALA A 113 14.39 -8.03 11.24
CA ALA A 113 14.13 -8.77 12.46
C ALA A 113 12.60 -8.82 12.68
N ARG A 114 11.90 -9.66 11.89
CA ARG A 114 10.42 -9.72 11.88
C ARG A 114 9.84 -11.13 11.99
N SER A 115 10.69 -12.16 12.01
CA SER A 115 10.22 -13.53 12.16
C SER A 115 9.57 -13.71 13.52
N GLY A 116 8.31 -14.19 13.56
CA GLY A 116 7.56 -14.35 14.80
C GLY A 116 7.15 -13.03 15.47
N SER A 117 7.15 -11.90 14.73
CA SER A 117 6.60 -10.65 15.22
C SER A 117 5.11 -10.75 15.56
N VAL A 118 4.61 -9.86 16.41
CA VAL A 118 3.15 -9.80 16.70
C VAL A 118 2.34 -9.56 15.45
N GLY A 119 2.85 -8.81 14.47
CA GLY A 119 2.20 -8.59 13.17
C GLY A 119 1.95 -9.89 12.42
N SER A 120 2.84 -10.89 12.54
CA SER A 120 2.66 -12.21 11.94
C SER A 120 1.56 -13.05 12.61
N SER A 121 1.07 -12.65 13.77
CA SER A 121 -0.02 -13.31 14.50
C SER A 121 -1.42 -12.86 14.06
N LEU A 122 -1.53 -11.91 13.12
CA LEU A 122 -2.80 -11.55 12.50
C LEU A 122 -3.49 -12.83 11.99
N GLY A 123 -4.77 -12.97 12.31
CA GLY A 123 -5.51 -14.19 11.98
C GLY A 123 -6.95 -13.93 11.53
N PRO A 124 -7.64 -14.99 11.05
CA PRO A 124 -9.02 -14.86 10.61
C PRO A 124 -9.98 -14.33 11.68
N ASP A 125 -9.71 -14.58 12.96
CA ASP A 125 -10.56 -14.11 14.07
C ASP A 125 -10.47 -12.59 14.28
N ASP A 126 -9.41 -11.95 13.80
CA ASP A 126 -9.25 -10.50 13.84
C ASP A 126 -10.10 -9.80 12.78
N VAL A 127 -10.51 -10.50 11.73
CA VAL A 127 -11.33 -9.96 10.62
C VAL A 127 -12.80 -9.96 11.05
N ASP A 128 -13.32 -8.79 11.42
CA ASP A 128 -14.73 -8.59 11.76
C ASP A 128 -15.59 -8.57 10.47
N PRO A 129 -16.49 -9.56 10.28
CA PRO A 129 -17.31 -9.62 9.07
C PRO A 129 -18.19 -8.39 8.84
N ALA A 130 -18.68 -7.74 9.92
CA ALA A 130 -19.54 -6.56 9.79
C ALA A 130 -18.75 -5.36 9.25
N VAL A 131 -17.54 -5.12 9.77
CA VAL A 131 -16.67 -4.04 9.32
C VAL A 131 -16.21 -4.26 7.88
N PHE A 132 -15.69 -5.46 7.57
CA PHE A 132 -15.11 -5.75 6.26
C PHE A 132 -16.14 -5.80 5.13
N SER A 133 -17.37 -6.26 5.42
CA SER A 133 -18.46 -6.25 4.43
C SER A 133 -19.09 -4.86 4.25
N ALA A 134 -18.98 -3.97 5.23
CA ALA A 134 -19.50 -2.61 5.15
C ALA A 134 -18.52 -1.63 4.47
N ALA A 135 -17.21 -1.92 4.51
CA ALA A 135 -16.16 -1.05 3.94
C ALA A 135 -16.37 -0.79 2.44
N GLY A 136 -16.02 0.42 2.00
CA GLY A 136 -16.02 0.80 0.58
C GLY A 136 -15.04 -0.02 -0.25
N ALA A 137 -13.82 -0.25 0.28
CA ALA A 137 -12.83 -1.20 -0.23
C ALA A 137 -12.00 -1.79 0.92
N VAL A 138 -11.43 -2.98 0.70
CA VAL A 138 -10.45 -3.62 1.57
C VAL A 138 -9.16 -3.83 0.79
N VAL A 139 -8.03 -3.41 1.34
CA VAL A 139 -6.70 -3.53 0.71
C VAL A 139 -5.81 -4.47 1.52
N ALA A 140 -5.17 -5.40 0.83
CA ALA A 140 -4.11 -6.24 1.40
C ALA A 140 -2.96 -6.41 0.40
N GLY A 141 -1.74 -6.54 0.92
CA GLY A 141 -0.56 -6.84 0.13
C GLY A 141 -0.13 -8.31 0.21
N GLY A 142 0.64 -8.77 -0.77
CA GLY A 142 1.24 -10.10 -0.77
C GLY A 142 2.19 -10.34 0.40
N ILE A 143 2.76 -9.28 0.96
CA ILE A 143 3.55 -9.35 2.20
C ILE A 143 2.70 -9.94 3.34
N ALA A 144 1.46 -9.47 3.53
CA ALA A 144 0.56 -10.01 4.55
C ALA A 144 0.27 -11.51 4.34
N CYS A 145 0.26 -11.98 3.08
CA CYS A 145 0.12 -13.40 2.78
C CYS A 145 1.39 -14.22 3.04
N ALA A 146 2.56 -13.58 3.01
CA ALA A 146 3.87 -14.23 3.07
C ALA A 146 4.44 -14.34 4.50
N ILE A 147 3.99 -13.51 5.44
CA ILE A 147 4.56 -13.44 6.79
C ILE A 147 4.13 -14.59 7.69
N SER A 148 2.95 -15.20 7.48
CA SER A 148 2.47 -16.40 8.19
C SER A 148 1.24 -17.00 7.52
N ASP A 149 0.97 -18.28 7.78
CA ASP A 149 -0.26 -18.95 7.33
C ASP A 149 -1.52 -18.33 7.94
N SER A 150 -1.43 -17.88 9.20
CA SER A 150 -2.53 -17.20 9.90
C SER A 150 -2.89 -15.88 9.22
N SER A 151 -1.89 -15.06 8.88
CA SER A 151 -2.11 -13.79 8.17
C SER A 151 -2.64 -14.01 6.75
N ARG A 152 -2.13 -15.02 6.04
CA ARG A 152 -2.68 -15.45 4.74
C ARG A 152 -4.16 -15.83 4.85
N ALA A 153 -4.53 -16.64 5.85
CA ALA A 153 -5.91 -17.01 6.08
C ALA A 153 -6.81 -15.81 6.41
N ALA A 154 -6.30 -14.81 7.13
CA ALA A 154 -7.01 -13.56 7.38
C ALA A 154 -7.26 -12.79 6.09
N VAL A 155 -6.26 -12.67 5.19
CA VAL A 155 -6.41 -12.02 3.88
C VAL A 155 -7.43 -12.75 3.02
N LEU A 156 -7.40 -14.08 2.97
CA LEU A 156 -8.38 -14.87 2.23
C LEU A 156 -9.81 -14.68 2.76
N LYS A 157 -9.97 -14.63 4.09
CA LYS A 157 -11.28 -14.31 4.70
C LYS A 157 -11.73 -12.90 4.36
N ALA A 158 -10.85 -11.91 4.45
CA ALA A 158 -11.15 -10.52 4.12
C ALA A 158 -11.56 -10.38 2.65
N SER A 159 -10.87 -11.04 1.72
CA SER A 159 -11.19 -11.03 0.29
C SER A 159 -12.58 -11.61 -0.02
N ALA A 160 -13.04 -12.56 0.77
CA ALA A 160 -14.37 -13.16 0.62
C ALA A 160 -15.50 -12.28 1.16
N LEU A 161 -15.20 -11.38 2.11
CA LEU A 161 -16.17 -10.48 2.75
C LEU A 161 -16.28 -9.13 2.02
N ALA A 162 -15.19 -8.66 1.44
CA ALA A 162 -15.09 -7.33 0.85
C ALA A 162 -15.98 -7.16 -0.39
N LYS A 163 -16.67 -6.04 -0.49
CA LYS A 163 -17.37 -5.63 -1.72
C LYS A 163 -16.41 -5.30 -2.85
N ARG A 164 -15.29 -4.67 -2.51
CA ARG A 164 -14.17 -4.35 -3.39
C ARG A 164 -12.89 -4.76 -2.69
N PHE A 165 -12.30 -5.85 -3.12
CA PHE A 165 -11.00 -6.28 -2.62
C PHE A 165 -9.91 -5.78 -3.55
N VAL A 166 -8.91 -5.09 -3.00
CA VAL A 166 -7.73 -4.57 -3.71
C VAL A 166 -6.52 -5.38 -3.26
N PHE A 167 -5.77 -5.89 -4.20
CA PHE A 167 -4.60 -6.70 -3.94
C PHE A 167 -3.36 -6.16 -4.65
N ASP A 168 -2.35 -5.81 -3.85
CA ASP A 168 -1.01 -5.51 -4.34
C ASP A 168 -0.14 -6.76 -4.13
N PRO A 169 0.38 -7.40 -5.19
CA PRO A 169 1.24 -8.58 -5.04
C PRO A 169 2.45 -8.32 -4.16
N ASN A 170 3.03 -7.15 -4.22
CA ASN A 170 4.12 -6.66 -3.37
C ASN A 170 5.15 -7.75 -3.05
N PHE A 171 5.58 -8.48 -4.10
CA PHE A 171 6.39 -9.69 -3.99
C PHE A 171 7.78 -9.41 -3.43
N ARG A 172 8.13 -10.17 -2.43
CA ARG A 172 9.44 -10.09 -1.76
C ARG A 172 10.12 -11.46 -1.76
N PRO A 173 11.13 -11.71 -2.61
CA PRO A 173 11.81 -13.01 -2.69
C PRO A 173 12.43 -13.50 -1.37
N ARG A 174 12.68 -12.58 -0.44
CA ARG A 174 13.18 -12.92 0.91
C ARG A 174 12.12 -13.49 1.85
N LEU A 175 10.82 -13.31 1.53
CA LEU A 175 9.70 -13.74 2.38
C LEU A 175 9.03 -15.01 1.84
N THR A 176 8.96 -15.16 0.53
CA THR A 176 8.23 -16.27 -0.11
C THR A 176 8.82 -16.57 -1.48
N SER A 177 8.59 -17.78 -1.97
CA SER A 177 8.96 -18.14 -3.34
C SER A 177 8.05 -17.46 -4.37
N ALA A 178 8.53 -17.33 -5.62
CA ALA A 178 7.71 -16.83 -6.71
C ALA A 178 6.50 -17.74 -6.99
N GLU A 179 6.67 -19.06 -6.83
CA GLU A 179 5.61 -20.05 -7.01
C GLU A 179 4.49 -19.86 -5.98
N ASP A 180 4.83 -19.73 -4.68
CA ASP A 180 3.85 -19.48 -3.63
C ASP A 180 3.14 -18.14 -3.81
N ALA A 181 3.87 -17.07 -4.13
CA ALA A 181 3.29 -15.75 -4.37
C ALA A 181 2.36 -15.76 -5.60
N ALA A 182 2.75 -16.43 -6.68
CA ALA A 182 1.91 -16.62 -7.86
C ALA A 182 0.65 -17.44 -7.50
N GLY A 183 0.78 -18.49 -6.70
CA GLY A 183 -0.35 -19.28 -6.21
C GLY A 183 -1.38 -18.43 -5.45
N VAL A 184 -0.92 -17.54 -4.57
CA VAL A 184 -1.77 -16.59 -3.85
C VAL A 184 -2.45 -15.61 -4.81
N LEU A 185 -1.71 -15.03 -5.76
CA LEU A 185 -2.24 -14.11 -6.76
C LEU A 185 -3.34 -14.78 -7.60
N LEU A 186 -3.09 -16.00 -8.09
CA LEU A 186 -4.05 -16.76 -8.87
C LEU A 186 -5.32 -17.11 -8.06
N GLN A 187 -5.18 -17.41 -6.78
CA GLN A 187 -6.30 -17.68 -5.89
C GLN A 187 -7.17 -16.45 -5.63
N LEU A 188 -6.56 -15.27 -5.50
CA LEU A 188 -7.25 -14.02 -5.19
C LEU A 188 -7.82 -13.31 -6.43
N ALA A 189 -7.17 -13.41 -7.59
CA ALA A 189 -7.56 -12.68 -8.81
C ALA A 189 -9.05 -12.75 -9.13
N PRO A 190 -9.75 -13.90 -9.06
CA PRO A 190 -11.19 -13.99 -9.37
C PRO A 190 -12.11 -13.17 -8.45
N ARG A 191 -11.60 -12.71 -7.31
CA ARG A 191 -12.35 -11.93 -6.32
C ARG A 191 -11.86 -10.50 -6.19
N THR A 192 -10.84 -10.15 -6.97
CA THR A 192 -10.15 -8.88 -6.81
C THR A 192 -10.82 -7.81 -7.67
N PHE A 193 -11.23 -6.72 -7.01
CA PHE A 193 -11.73 -5.53 -7.68
C PHE A 193 -10.60 -4.78 -8.41
N LEU A 194 -9.39 -4.74 -7.82
CA LEU A 194 -8.22 -4.08 -8.41
C LEU A 194 -6.95 -4.84 -8.02
N VAL A 195 -6.12 -5.19 -9.01
CA VAL A 195 -4.76 -5.72 -8.81
C VAL A 195 -3.73 -4.71 -9.30
N THR A 196 -2.65 -4.50 -8.53
CA THR A 196 -1.64 -3.46 -8.80
C THR A 196 -0.21 -4.01 -8.91
N PRO A 197 0.09 -4.94 -9.82
CA PRO A 197 1.43 -5.50 -9.94
C PRO A 197 2.41 -4.53 -10.59
N SER A 198 3.70 -4.71 -10.30
CA SER A 198 4.80 -3.97 -10.94
C SER A 198 5.39 -4.75 -12.12
N PHE A 199 5.67 -4.03 -13.21
CA PHE A 199 6.39 -4.53 -14.38
C PHE A 199 7.81 -3.90 -14.42
N PRO A 200 8.86 -4.66 -14.78
CA PRO A 200 8.84 -6.11 -15.13
C PRO A 200 8.91 -7.04 -13.91
N GLY A 201 9.29 -6.55 -12.72
CA GLY A 201 9.66 -7.35 -11.57
C GLY A 201 8.65 -8.43 -11.19
N GLU A 202 7.45 -8.04 -10.79
CA GLU A 202 6.43 -8.98 -10.33
C GLU A 202 5.75 -9.70 -11.48
N THR A 203 5.44 -8.99 -12.55
CA THR A 203 4.73 -9.58 -13.70
C THR A 203 5.55 -10.65 -14.39
N SER A 204 6.88 -10.50 -14.49
CA SER A 204 7.75 -11.55 -15.01
C SER A 204 7.87 -12.72 -14.04
N ALA A 205 8.08 -12.43 -12.74
CA ALA A 205 8.29 -13.46 -11.73
C ALA A 205 7.04 -14.29 -11.41
N LEU A 206 5.86 -13.65 -11.36
CA LEU A 206 4.63 -14.28 -10.88
C LEU A 206 3.71 -14.73 -12.02
N LEU A 207 3.81 -14.13 -13.19
CA LEU A 207 2.88 -14.34 -14.29
C LEU A 207 3.58 -14.83 -15.59
N ASP A 208 4.90 -14.85 -15.62
CA ASP A 208 5.69 -15.18 -16.84
C ASP A 208 5.26 -14.30 -18.03
N CYS A 209 5.09 -12.99 -17.79
CA CYS A 209 4.68 -12.02 -18.79
C CYS A 209 5.85 -11.11 -19.18
N SER A 210 5.98 -10.83 -20.47
CA SER A 210 7.03 -10.02 -21.05
C SER A 210 6.63 -8.57 -21.29
N THR A 211 5.34 -8.23 -21.11
CA THR A 211 4.82 -6.86 -21.23
C THR A 211 3.76 -6.59 -20.18
N ALA A 212 3.59 -5.30 -19.81
CA ALA A 212 2.56 -4.86 -18.89
C ALA A 212 1.14 -5.17 -19.42
N ARG A 213 0.92 -5.03 -20.73
CA ARG A 213 -0.35 -5.36 -21.40
C ARG A 213 -0.68 -6.85 -21.28
N GLU A 214 0.30 -7.72 -21.52
CA GLU A 214 0.11 -9.16 -21.39
C GLU A 214 -0.26 -9.54 -19.95
N ALA A 215 0.43 -8.97 -18.96
CA ALA A 215 0.14 -9.19 -17.55
C ALA A 215 -1.27 -8.72 -17.17
N ALA A 216 -1.67 -7.53 -17.61
CA ALA A 216 -3.00 -6.99 -17.36
C ALA A 216 -4.09 -7.88 -17.99
N ALA A 217 -3.95 -8.25 -19.26
CA ALA A 217 -4.88 -9.15 -19.94
C ALA A 217 -4.98 -10.51 -19.25
N LYS A 218 -3.85 -11.08 -18.79
CA LYS A 218 -3.83 -12.35 -18.05
C LYS A 218 -4.61 -12.24 -16.73
N LEU A 219 -4.40 -11.18 -15.95
CA LEU A 219 -5.12 -10.95 -14.70
C LEU A 219 -6.61 -10.69 -14.92
N ARG A 220 -6.98 -9.97 -15.97
CA ARG A 220 -8.38 -9.78 -16.38
C ARG A 220 -9.03 -11.12 -16.74
N ASN A 221 -8.35 -11.95 -17.51
CA ASN A 221 -8.84 -13.29 -17.85
C ASN A 221 -8.97 -14.22 -16.64
N LEU A 222 -8.21 -14.01 -15.58
CA LEU A 222 -8.32 -14.69 -14.30
C LEU A 222 -9.49 -14.17 -13.44
N GLY A 223 -10.16 -13.09 -13.86
CA GLY A 223 -11.36 -12.57 -13.20
C GLY A 223 -11.16 -11.29 -12.40
N ALA A 224 -9.96 -10.69 -12.37
CA ALA A 224 -9.78 -9.38 -11.75
C ALA A 224 -10.63 -8.32 -12.46
N ALA A 225 -11.39 -7.50 -11.72
CA ALA A 225 -12.27 -6.50 -12.33
C ALA A 225 -11.52 -5.29 -12.91
N ASN A 226 -10.40 -4.92 -12.32
CA ASN A 226 -9.51 -3.86 -12.80
C ASN A 226 -8.06 -4.25 -12.54
N VAL A 227 -7.15 -3.79 -13.40
CA VAL A 227 -5.71 -4.01 -13.27
C VAL A 227 -4.98 -2.70 -13.56
N ALA A 228 -4.04 -2.34 -12.70
CA ALA A 228 -3.15 -1.20 -12.88
C ALA A 228 -1.71 -1.68 -12.76
N VAL A 229 -1.05 -1.96 -13.88
CA VAL A 229 0.34 -2.42 -13.92
C VAL A 229 1.25 -1.21 -13.87
N THR A 230 2.01 -1.04 -12.79
CA THR A 230 2.99 0.05 -12.66
C THR A 230 4.27 -0.30 -13.38
N CYS A 231 4.79 0.63 -14.21
CA CYS A 231 6.00 0.46 -15.03
C CYS A 231 7.10 1.47 -14.63
N GLY A 232 7.15 1.85 -13.36
CA GLY A 232 8.13 2.81 -12.84
C GLY A 232 8.07 4.14 -13.57
N ALA A 233 9.21 4.60 -14.09
CA ALA A 233 9.31 5.87 -14.81
C ALA A 233 8.62 5.89 -16.18
N GLU A 234 8.18 4.75 -16.70
CA GLU A 234 7.48 4.69 -17.98
C GLU A 234 6.00 5.05 -17.83
N GLY A 235 5.38 4.74 -16.69
CA GLY A 235 3.97 5.04 -16.46
C GLY A 235 3.17 3.84 -15.95
N ILE A 236 1.88 3.76 -16.30
CA ILE A 236 0.96 2.76 -15.80
C ILE A 236 0.08 2.25 -16.94
N HIS A 237 0.01 0.94 -17.10
CA HIS A 237 -0.95 0.30 -17.99
C HIS A 237 -2.21 -0.06 -17.22
N LEU A 238 -3.36 0.40 -17.70
CA LEU A 238 -4.67 0.17 -17.09
C LEU A 238 -5.54 -0.72 -17.97
N GLU A 239 -6.20 -1.69 -17.34
CA GLU A 239 -7.34 -2.41 -17.91
C GLU A 239 -8.46 -2.48 -16.89
N GLY A 240 -9.70 -2.22 -17.31
CA GLY A 240 -10.87 -2.20 -16.44
C GLY A 240 -12.09 -2.84 -17.08
N GLU A 241 -13.05 -3.24 -16.27
CA GLU A 241 -14.31 -3.78 -16.74
C GLU A 241 -15.11 -2.70 -17.48
N GLY A 242 -15.51 -3.00 -18.74
CA GLY A 242 -16.28 -2.07 -19.56
C GLY A 242 -15.52 -0.82 -20.02
N GLN A 243 -14.20 -0.80 -19.92
CA GLN A 243 -13.36 0.29 -20.36
C GLN A 243 -12.28 -0.20 -21.34
N ASP A 244 -11.91 0.67 -22.28
CA ASP A 244 -10.75 0.41 -23.12
C ASP A 244 -9.46 0.43 -22.30
N SER A 245 -8.47 -0.34 -22.75
CA SER A 245 -7.11 -0.29 -22.22
C SER A 245 -6.55 1.13 -22.33
N ALA A 246 -5.97 1.64 -21.25
CA ALA A 246 -5.40 2.98 -21.17
C ALA A 246 -3.95 2.96 -20.70
N TRP A 247 -3.19 3.96 -21.11
CA TRP A 247 -1.86 4.26 -20.61
C TRP A 247 -1.87 5.60 -19.89
N ILE A 248 -1.33 5.64 -18.69
CA ILE A 248 -1.09 6.87 -17.93
C ILE A 248 0.42 7.11 -17.91
N ASP A 249 0.84 8.21 -18.49
CA ASP A 249 2.25 8.62 -18.46
C ASP A 249 2.72 8.85 -17.03
N SER A 250 3.99 8.56 -16.78
CA SER A 250 4.60 8.85 -15.50
C SER A 250 4.58 10.35 -15.20
N ILE A 251 4.47 10.68 -13.92
CA ILE A 251 4.57 12.04 -13.43
C ILE A 251 5.96 12.21 -12.83
N PRO A 252 6.83 13.08 -13.37
CA PRO A 252 8.19 13.26 -12.88
C PRO A 252 8.21 13.71 -11.42
N ALA A 253 9.03 13.07 -10.60
CA ALA A 253 9.24 13.47 -9.23
C ALA A 253 10.03 14.80 -9.17
N PRO A 254 9.63 15.78 -8.36
CA PRO A 254 10.39 17.04 -8.18
C PRO A 254 11.79 16.80 -7.58
N ALA A 255 11.92 15.78 -6.74
CA ALA A 255 13.15 15.32 -6.16
C ALA A 255 13.03 13.82 -5.83
N VAL A 256 14.13 13.09 -5.90
CA VAL A 256 14.19 11.69 -5.49
C VAL A 256 15.18 11.56 -4.35
N VAL A 257 14.67 11.33 -3.15
CA VAL A 257 15.44 11.10 -1.91
C VAL A 257 15.37 9.64 -1.52
N ASP A 258 14.14 9.10 -1.50
CA ASP A 258 13.85 7.74 -1.05
C ASP A 258 12.65 7.15 -1.81
N GLN A 259 12.83 6.02 -2.50
CA GLN A 259 11.75 5.38 -3.27
C GLN A 259 10.83 4.49 -2.40
N THR A 260 11.08 4.39 -1.09
CA THR A 260 10.26 3.60 -0.17
C THR A 260 8.84 4.15 -0.12
N GLY A 261 7.86 3.28 -0.28
CA GLY A 261 6.45 3.65 -0.19
C GLY A 261 5.83 4.25 -1.47
N ALA A 262 6.58 4.37 -2.57
CA ALA A 262 6.02 4.90 -3.83
C ALA A 262 4.88 4.03 -4.36
N GLY A 263 5.07 2.71 -4.44
CA GLY A 263 4.03 1.76 -4.82
C GLY A 263 2.84 1.79 -3.86
N ASP A 264 3.12 1.78 -2.56
CA ASP A 264 2.11 1.84 -1.52
C ASP A 264 1.26 3.13 -1.62
N SER A 265 1.92 4.27 -1.87
CA SER A 265 1.24 5.56 -2.07
C SER A 265 0.38 5.57 -3.32
N PHE A 266 0.84 4.93 -4.39
CA PHE A 266 0.03 4.71 -5.58
C PHE A 266 -1.23 3.92 -5.24
N VAL A 267 -1.10 2.74 -4.62
CA VAL A 267 -2.22 1.85 -4.28
C VAL A 267 -3.21 2.53 -3.35
N GLY A 268 -2.73 3.18 -2.28
CA GLY A 268 -3.57 3.86 -1.30
C GLY A 268 -4.37 5.00 -1.91
N THR A 269 -3.70 5.89 -2.66
CA THR A 269 -4.35 7.03 -3.32
C THR A 269 -5.33 6.58 -4.40
N LEU A 270 -4.94 5.65 -5.28
CA LEU A 270 -5.79 5.08 -6.32
C LEU A 270 -7.07 4.48 -5.71
N THR A 271 -6.92 3.63 -4.69
CA THR A 271 -8.05 2.97 -4.04
C THR A 271 -9.00 3.98 -3.40
N ALA A 272 -8.47 4.93 -2.62
CA ALA A 272 -9.27 5.96 -1.97
C ALA A 272 -10.06 6.77 -2.99
N ARG A 273 -9.42 7.20 -4.07
CA ARG A 273 -10.07 8.03 -5.10
C ARG A 273 -11.15 7.27 -5.87
N MET A 274 -10.93 5.99 -6.16
CA MET A 274 -11.98 5.14 -6.77
C MET A 274 -13.19 4.96 -5.84
N VAL A 275 -12.96 4.76 -4.54
CA VAL A 275 -14.04 4.64 -3.56
C VAL A 275 -14.82 5.95 -3.43
N LEU A 276 -14.14 7.09 -3.49
CA LEU A 276 -14.73 8.43 -3.43
C LEU A 276 -15.36 8.88 -4.75
N GLY A 277 -15.33 8.02 -5.80
CA GLY A 277 -16.10 8.20 -7.04
C GLY A 277 -15.30 8.63 -8.25
N ASP A 278 -13.98 8.75 -8.18
CA ASP A 278 -13.17 9.03 -9.36
C ASP A 278 -13.16 7.80 -10.29
N ALA A 279 -13.19 8.03 -11.60
CA ALA A 279 -12.98 6.97 -12.59
C ALA A 279 -11.55 6.43 -12.52
N LEU A 280 -11.35 5.16 -12.88
CA LEU A 280 -10.06 4.47 -12.79
C LEU A 280 -8.88 5.27 -13.39
N PRO A 281 -8.95 5.86 -14.60
CA PRO A 281 -7.84 6.63 -15.14
C PRO A 281 -7.51 7.90 -14.34
N VAL A 282 -8.54 8.57 -13.81
CA VAL A 282 -8.36 9.77 -12.97
C VAL A 282 -7.73 9.40 -11.63
N ALA A 283 -8.26 8.37 -10.98
CA ALA A 283 -7.71 7.86 -9.73
C ALA A 283 -6.27 7.37 -9.89
N ALA A 284 -5.95 6.67 -10.98
CA ALA A 284 -4.59 6.22 -11.28
C ALA A 284 -3.61 7.38 -11.50
N ARG A 285 -4.06 8.46 -12.17
CA ARG A 285 -3.25 9.67 -12.32
C ARG A 285 -2.97 10.35 -10.98
N HIS A 286 -3.95 10.42 -10.07
CA HIS A 286 -3.72 10.89 -8.70
C HIS A 286 -2.77 9.98 -7.94
N GLY A 287 -2.89 8.66 -8.09
CA GLY A 287 -1.96 7.68 -7.52
C GLY A 287 -0.53 7.88 -8.02
N ALA A 288 -0.34 8.09 -9.33
CA ALA A 288 0.97 8.39 -9.92
C ALA A 288 1.58 9.68 -9.36
N ALA A 289 0.77 10.72 -9.20
CA ALA A 289 1.21 11.99 -8.62
C ALA A 289 1.63 11.84 -7.14
N ALA A 290 0.86 11.12 -6.35
CA ALA A 290 1.21 10.84 -4.96
C ALA A 290 2.51 10.03 -4.87
N ALA A 291 2.66 8.98 -5.69
CA ALA A 291 3.87 8.16 -5.75
C ALA A 291 5.11 8.98 -6.14
N SER A 292 4.98 9.92 -7.08
CA SER A 292 6.10 10.78 -7.50
C SER A 292 6.47 11.85 -6.47
N LEU A 293 5.54 12.28 -5.63
CA LEU A 293 5.81 13.23 -4.56
C LEU A 293 6.44 12.56 -3.33
N VAL A 294 5.95 11.37 -2.95
CA VAL A 294 6.41 10.68 -1.73
C VAL A 294 7.90 10.35 -1.79
N VAL A 295 8.47 10.11 -2.97
CA VAL A 295 9.89 9.80 -3.13
C VAL A 295 10.81 10.99 -2.81
N GLY A 296 10.27 12.18 -2.60
CA GLY A 296 10.99 13.36 -2.10
C GLY A 296 11.23 13.34 -0.58
N GLY A 297 10.63 12.41 0.16
CA GLY A 297 10.83 12.21 1.60
C GLY A 297 11.77 11.06 1.92
N LYS A 298 12.08 10.86 3.21
CA LYS A 298 12.82 9.70 3.73
C LYS A 298 11.86 8.74 4.43
N GLY A 299 12.02 7.43 4.19
CA GLY A 299 11.19 6.38 4.79
C GLY A 299 9.77 6.32 4.23
N GLY A 300 9.03 5.25 4.55
CA GLY A 300 7.71 5.00 3.97
C GLY A 300 6.62 6.01 4.37
N THR A 301 6.70 6.60 5.57
CA THR A 301 5.74 7.59 6.10
C THR A 301 6.37 8.91 6.50
N GLY A 302 7.61 9.17 6.11
CA GLY A 302 8.31 10.41 6.48
C GLY A 302 7.77 11.65 5.75
N PHE A 303 7.23 11.47 4.55
CA PHE A 303 6.51 12.50 3.81
C PHE A 303 5.29 11.89 3.12
N ILE A 304 4.12 12.33 3.49
CA ILE A 304 2.84 11.95 2.84
C ILE A 304 2.24 13.22 2.23
N PRO A 305 2.13 13.32 0.89
CA PRO A 305 1.57 14.49 0.25
C PRO A 305 0.06 14.60 0.55
N THR A 306 -0.41 15.81 0.82
CA THR A 306 -1.84 16.07 0.93
C THR A 306 -2.54 15.86 -0.42
N PHE A 307 -3.85 15.64 -0.41
CA PHE A 307 -4.58 15.50 -1.69
C PHE A 307 -4.52 16.77 -2.54
N GLU A 308 -4.46 17.94 -1.92
CA GLU A 308 -4.29 19.21 -2.65
C GLU A 308 -2.96 19.26 -3.40
N GLN A 309 -1.85 18.89 -2.74
CA GLN A 309 -0.54 18.78 -3.37
C GLN A 309 -0.55 17.74 -4.50
N THR A 310 -1.11 16.56 -4.24
CA THR A 310 -1.25 15.49 -5.22
C THR A 310 -2.03 15.96 -6.46
N ARG A 311 -3.17 16.62 -6.27
CA ARG A 311 -4.01 17.13 -7.35
C ARG A 311 -3.31 18.22 -8.15
N ALA A 312 -2.65 19.16 -7.47
CA ALA A 312 -1.91 20.23 -8.13
C ALA A 312 -0.75 19.66 -8.99
N HIS A 313 -0.03 18.68 -8.44
CA HIS A 313 1.06 18.01 -9.16
C HIS A 313 0.56 17.20 -10.37
N ALA A 314 -0.56 16.49 -10.24
CA ALA A 314 -1.21 15.81 -11.35
C ALA A 314 -1.64 16.77 -12.48
N ALA A 315 -2.13 17.95 -12.15
CA ALA A 315 -2.57 18.96 -13.13
C ALA A 315 -1.39 19.62 -13.87
N GLY A 316 -0.32 20.01 -13.15
CA GLY A 316 0.84 20.68 -13.73
C GLY A 316 1.60 19.85 -14.77
N SER A 317 1.58 18.52 -14.62
CA SER A 317 2.18 17.58 -15.57
C SER A 317 1.41 17.46 -16.90
N SER A 318 0.14 17.90 -16.95
CA SER A 318 -0.68 17.88 -18.18
C SER A 318 -0.36 19.06 -19.10
N GLU A 319 0.05 20.21 -18.55
CA GLU A 319 0.39 21.41 -19.35
C GLU A 319 1.76 21.29 -20.01
N GLY A 320 2.70 20.57 -19.40
CA GLY A 320 4.02 20.29 -19.97
C GLY A 320 4.01 19.37 -21.19
N ALA A 321 3.06 18.42 -21.25
CA ALA A 321 2.95 17.47 -22.35
C ALA A 321 2.37 18.11 -23.63
N LEU A 322 1.54 19.15 -23.50
CA LEU A 322 0.96 19.87 -24.65
C LEU A 322 1.94 20.88 -25.29
N SER A 323 2.98 21.32 -24.57
CA SER A 323 3.97 22.28 -25.08
C SER A 323 5.17 21.64 -25.78
N SER A 324 5.35 20.33 -25.69
CA SER A 324 6.45 19.59 -26.34
C SER A 324 6.13 19.05 -27.73
N HIS A 325 4.93 19.27 -28.26
CA HIS A 325 4.48 18.85 -29.58
C HIS A 325 4.00 20.01 -30.47
N ALA A 326 4.44 21.25 -30.19
CA ALA A 326 4.21 22.42 -31.02
C ALA A 326 5.48 22.84 -31.80
#